data_520e39fbb1a0e50bc4e4614c7ff1050f
#
_entry.id   520e39fbb1a0e50bc4e4614c7ff1050f
#
_cell.length_a   1.000
_cell.length_b   1.000
_cell.length_c   1.000
_cell.angle_alpha   90.00
_cell.angle_beta   90.00
_cell.angle_gamma   90.00
#
_symmetry.space_group_name_H-M   'P 1'
#
loop_
_entity.id
_entity.type
_entity.pdbx_description
1 polymer ?
#
loop_
_entity_poly.entity_id
_entity_poly.type
_entity_poly.pdbx_seq_one_letter_code
_entity_poly.pdbx_strand_id
1 'polypeptide(L)'
;MPEEKSRPPQNRPWENGWTLDTSRTPGTRRLYLAGALAVATIIACVAAIAATDNRGDDPSKTARDEGGLISFSSQPAATTAPQGDSGLSSVSPTPRGPRQQGTGPTVAVTATPKPPKPTASKGSSAKPKPSVTYRSIQSVNYPDRYWHVDDGYVGLDPVRGSESREDSTFKQVKGLANASCYSFTTHDGKYLRHRNFVLRADRNDGSSLFRQDATFCPRDAAYTSATMLESVNYPGYFLRHSNFVIRLERFEYSSQYLSDSSFQLVGGLA
;
A
#
# COMPACT_ATOMS: atom_id res chain seq x y z
N MET A 1 -55.18 -50.64 -29.83
CA MET A 1 -53.89 -50.13 -29.35
C MET A 1 -53.53 -48.91 -30.23
N PRO A 2 -53.58 -47.66 -29.74
CA PRO A 2 -53.19 -46.50 -30.56
C PRO A 2 -51.69 -46.28 -30.42
N GLU A 3 -51.03 -46.06 -31.52
CA GLU A 3 -49.61 -45.74 -31.70
C GLU A 3 -49.29 -44.34 -31.09
N GLU A 4 -48.30 -44.33 -30.19
CA GLU A 4 -47.76 -43.20 -29.60
C GLU A 4 -46.80 -42.54 -30.60
N LYS A 5 -47.20 -41.37 -31.16
CA LYS A 5 -46.39 -40.53 -32.02
C LYS A 5 -45.32 -39.84 -31.17
N SER A 6 -44.08 -40.27 -31.35
CA SER A 6 -42.87 -39.60 -30.82
C SER A 6 -42.82 -38.16 -31.28
N ARG A 7 -42.83 -37.21 -30.33
CA ARG A 7 -42.54 -35.80 -30.58
C ARG A 7 -41.06 -35.64 -30.91
N PRO A 8 -40.69 -34.85 -31.90
CA PRO A 8 -39.29 -34.52 -32.14
C PRO A 8 -38.74 -33.66 -31.00
N PRO A 9 -37.44 -33.78 -30.65
CA PRO A 9 -36.83 -33.01 -29.57
C PRO A 9 -36.84 -31.52 -29.92
N GLN A 10 -37.36 -30.70 -29.02
CA GLN A 10 -37.27 -29.23 -29.09
C GLN A 10 -35.84 -28.84 -28.80
N ASN A 11 -35.09 -28.39 -29.81
CA ASN A 11 -33.81 -27.76 -29.68
C ASN A 11 -33.98 -26.46 -28.88
N ARG A 12 -33.46 -26.42 -27.64
CA ARG A 12 -33.42 -25.22 -26.84
C ARG A 12 -32.19 -24.40 -27.27
N PRO A 13 -32.35 -23.11 -27.67
CA PRO A 13 -31.26 -22.31 -28.25
C PRO A 13 -30.07 -22.05 -27.33
N TRP A 14 -30.14 -22.41 -26.05
CA TRP A 14 -29.09 -22.18 -25.05
C TRP A 14 -28.22 -23.42 -24.75
N GLU A 15 -28.54 -24.59 -25.34
CA GLU A 15 -27.74 -25.82 -25.20
C GLU A 15 -26.56 -25.91 -26.17
N ASN A 16 -26.52 -25.06 -27.19
CA ASN A 16 -25.34 -24.97 -28.04
C ASN A 16 -24.32 -24.09 -27.32
N GLY A 17 -23.49 -24.74 -26.50
CA GLY A 17 -22.34 -24.13 -25.85
C GLY A 17 -21.56 -23.28 -26.85
N TRP A 18 -21.08 -22.12 -26.38
CA TRP A 18 -20.14 -21.27 -27.06
C TRP A 18 -18.95 -22.12 -27.51
N THR A 19 -18.97 -22.58 -28.70
CA THR A 19 -17.78 -23.13 -29.37
C THR A 19 -16.89 -21.90 -29.60
N LEU A 20 -15.77 -21.86 -28.90
CA LEU A 20 -14.70 -20.91 -29.17
C LEU A 20 -14.31 -21.11 -30.64
N ASP A 21 -14.67 -20.13 -31.46
CA ASP A 21 -14.21 -20.06 -32.85
C ASP A 21 -12.69 -19.79 -32.83
N THR A 22 -11.91 -20.87 -32.83
CA THR A 22 -10.44 -20.85 -32.84
C THR A 22 -9.86 -20.52 -34.22
N SER A 23 -10.70 -20.17 -35.21
CA SER A 23 -10.26 -19.91 -36.59
C SER A 23 -9.86 -18.47 -36.89
N ARG A 24 -9.90 -17.53 -35.92
CA ARG A 24 -9.44 -16.16 -36.11
C ARG A 24 -8.30 -15.84 -35.17
N THR A 25 -7.08 -16.20 -35.58
CA THR A 25 -5.89 -15.53 -35.09
C THR A 25 -6.02 -14.03 -35.40
N PRO A 26 -5.87 -13.13 -34.39
CA PRO A 26 -5.86 -11.68 -34.65
C PRO A 26 -4.77 -11.41 -35.67
N GLY A 27 -5.14 -10.89 -36.84
CA GLY A 27 -4.20 -10.70 -37.92
C GLY A 27 -3.04 -9.81 -37.48
N THR A 28 -1.85 -10.36 -37.51
CA THR A 28 -0.57 -9.70 -37.22
C THR A 28 -0.37 -8.37 -37.97
N ARG A 29 -1.11 -8.13 -39.04
CA ARG A 29 -1.13 -6.88 -39.81
C ARG A 29 -1.50 -5.64 -38.97
N ARG A 30 -2.38 -5.77 -37.97
CA ARG A 30 -2.74 -4.63 -37.08
C ARG A 30 -1.63 -4.29 -36.10
N LEU A 31 -0.87 -5.27 -35.65
CA LEU A 31 0.31 -5.08 -34.80
C LEU A 31 1.44 -4.39 -35.57
N TYR A 32 1.68 -4.73 -36.84
CA TYR A 32 2.68 -4.08 -37.68
C TYR A 32 2.31 -2.64 -38.01
N LEU A 33 1.02 -2.32 -38.21
CA LEU A 33 0.57 -0.94 -38.44
C LEU A 33 0.72 -0.07 -37.19
N ALA A 34 0.42 -0.58 -36.01
CA ALA A 34 0.62 0.15 -34.75
C ALA A 34 2.11 0.37 -34.46
N GLY A 35 2.95 -0.64 -34.70
CA GLY A 35 4.40 -0.54 -34.56
C GLY A 35 5.05 0.45 -35.54
N ALA A 36 4.62 0.44 -36.80
CA ALA A 36 5.13 1.36 -37.82
C ALA A 36 4.78 2.83 -37.50
N LEU A 37 3.59 3.08 -36.95
CA LEU A 37 3.15 4.43 -36.57
C LEU A 37 3.94 4.96 -35.38
N ALA A 38 4.25 4.12 -34.40
CA ALA A 38 5.09 4.48 -33.25
C ALA A 38 6.54 4.82 -33.66
N VAL A 39 7.12 4.06 -34.57
CA VAL A 39 8.47 4.33 -35.08
C VAL A 39 8.51 5.63 -35.91
N ALA A 40 7.48 5.88 -36.72
CA ALA A 40 7.39 7.11 -37.51
C ALA A 40 7.30 8.37 -36.63
N THR A 41 6.57 8.32 -35.51
CA THR A 41 6.49 9.44 -34.56
C THR A 41 7.81 9.70 -33.84
N ILE A 42 8.54 8.66 -33.45
CA ILE A 42 9.86 8.79 -32.82
C ILE A 42 10.85 9.44 -33.80
N ILE A 43 10.89 9.01 -35.05
CA ILE A 43 11.76 9.59 -36.05
C ILE A 43 11.43 11.07 -36.31
N ALA A 44 10.15 11.43 -36.37
CA ALA A 44 9.73 12.81 -36.54
C ALA A 44 10.14 13.71 -35.36
N CYS A 45 10.03 13.20 -34.10
CA CYS A 45 10.48 13.93 -32.92
C CYS A 45 11.99 14.15 -32.91
N VAL A 46 12.79 13.14 -33.26
CA VAL A 46 14.26 13.25 -33.31
C VAL A 46 14.70 14.25 -34.41
N ALA A 47 14.04 14.23 -35.55
CA ALA A 47 14.33 15.19 -36.64
C ALA A 47 13.96 16.62 -36.22
N ALA A 48 12.88 16.83 -35.47
CA ALA A 48 12.51 18.16 -34.98
C ALA A 48 13.52 18.71 -33.95
N ILE A 49 14.05 17.86 -33.07
CA ILE A 49 15.08 18.24 -32.08
C ILE A 49 16.40 18.61 -32.81
N ALA A 50 16.83 17.81 -33.79
CA ALA A 50 18.03 18.08 -34.55
C ALA A 50 17.93 19.37 -35.40
N ALA A 51 16.73 19.74 -35.85
CA ALA A 51 16.50 20.98 -36.59
C ALA A 51 16.51 22.25 -35.70
N THR A 52 16.21 22.10 -34.38
CA THR A 52 16.30 23.19 -33.42
C THR A 52 17.71 23.44 -32.90
N ASP A 53 18.56 22.39 -32.84
CA ASP A 53 19.96 22.51 -32.39
C ASP A 53 20.88 23.10 -33.44
N ASN A 54 20.46 23.18 -34.71
CA ASN A 54 21.29 23.68 -35.82
C ASN A 54 21.05 25.17 -36.17
N ARG A 55 20.34 25.91 -35.27
CA ARG A 55 20.32 27.38 -35.33
C ARG A 55 21.41 27.93 -34.43
N GLY A 56 22.62 27.75 -34.94
CA GLY A 56 23.83 28.37 -34.41
C GLY A 56 23.79 29.90 -34.57
N ASP A 57 24.35 30.53 -33.60
CA ASP A 57 24.65 31.91 -33.37
C ASP A 57 25.12 32.66 -34.61
N ASP A 58 24.46 33.76 -34.92
CA ASP A 58 25.06 34.82 -35.72
C ASP A 58 24.87 36.17 -34.99
N PRO A 59 25.95 36.78 -34.47
CA PRO A 59 25.86 38.06 -33.78
C PRO A 59 26.16 39.20 -34.79
N SER A 60 25.17 39.92 -35.23
CA SER A 60 25.32 41.35 -35.61
C SER A 60 24.14 41.88 -36.42
N LYS A 61 23.40 42.78 -35.91
CA LYS A 61 23.21 44.21 -36.34
C LYS A 61 21.84 44.75 -35.91
N THR A 62 21.94 45.65 -34.93
CA THR A 62 21.42 47.02 -34.92
C THR A 62 20.01 47.33 -35.45
N ALA A 63 19.25 47.92 -34.52
CA ALA A 63 18.39 49.09 -34.68
C ALA A 63 16.87 48.86 -34.69
N ARG A 64 16.25 49.45 -33.64
CA ARG A 64 15.00 50.27 -33.62
C ARG A 64 13.70 49.58 -34.04
N ASP A 65 12.62 49.59 -33.32
CA ASP A 65 11.94 50.61 -32.53
C ASP A 65 10.60 50.03 -32.06
N GLU A 66 10.12 50.50 -30.93
CA GLU A 66 8.73 50.63 -30.49
C GLU A 66 7.94 49.40 -30.00
N GLY A 67 7.69 49.41 -28.71
CA GLY A 67 6.34 49.33 -28.16
C GLY A 67 5.94 48.03 -27.45
N GLY A 68 5.93 48.04 -26.15
CA GLY A 68 5.14 47.06 -25.41
C GLY A 68 5.73 46.56 -24.08
N LEU A 69 5.86 47.44 -23.14
CA LEU A 69 6.19 47.16 -21.73
C LEU A 69 5.13 46.32 -21.02
N ILE A 70 5.46 45.16 -20.53
CA ILE A 70 4.97 44.70 -19.24
C ILE A 70 6.12 44.05 -18.50
N SER A 71 6.83 44.84 -17.72
CA SER A 71 7.80 44.42 -16.71
C SER A 71 7.04 44.02 -15.46
N PHE A 72 7.08 42.75 -15.07
CA PHE A 72 6.77 42.35 -13.69
C PHE A 72 8.07 42.30 -12.91
N SER A 73 8.35 43.43 -12.26
CA SER A 73 9.37 43.54 -11.23
C SER A 73 8.83 42.93 -9.94
N SER A 74 9.37 41.81 -9.54
CA SER A 74 9.15 41.26 -8.21
C SER A 74 10.26 41.74 -7.29
N GLN A 75 9.93 42.72 -6.46
CA GLN A 75 10.77 43.16 -5.36
C GLN A 75 10.18 42.67 -4.04
N PRO A 76 10.92 41.97 -3.18
CA PRO A 76 10.42 41.61 -1.86
C PRO A 76 10.49 42.82 -0.94
N ALA A 77 9.33 43.24 -0.45
CA ALA A 77 9.23 44.22 0.61
C ALA A 77 9.55 43.54 1.94
N ALA A 78 10.62 44.03 2.59
CA ALA A 78 10.88 43.80 3.98
C ALA A 78 9.81 44.54 4.80
N THR A 79 9.08 43.79 5.63
CA THR A 79 8.21 44.39 6.63
C THR A 79 8.70 44.00 8.03
N THR A 80 9.13 44.98 8.73
CA THR A 80 9.53 45.09 10.13
C THR A 80 8.56 44.39 11.07
N ALA A 81 9.11 43.65 12.03
CA ALA A 81 8.41 43.12 13.19
C ALA A 81 8.01 44.25 14.16
N PRO A 82 6.87 44.17 14.83
CA PRO A 82 6.69 44.88 16.11
C PRO A 82 7.09 43.92 17.24
N GLN A 83 8.05 44.40 18.05
CA GLN A 83 8.30 43.90 19.40
C GLN A 83 7.06 44.19 20.26
N GLY A 84 6.56 43.19 20.90
CA GLY A 84 5.58 43.24 21.97
C GLY A 84 6.05 42.37 23.11
N ASP A 85 6.64 43.03 24.09
CA ASP A 85 7.05 42.55 25.38
C ASP A 85 5.81 42.25 26.24
N SER A 86 5.79 41.12 26.93
CA SER A 86 5.03 40.82 28.16
C SER A 86 4.93 39.29 28.30
N GLY A 87 5.51 38.66 29.22
CA GLY A 87 5.38 38.71 30.61
C GLY A 87 5.45 37.31 31.15
N LEU A 88 6.44 37.08 31.92
CA LEU A 88 6.75 35.99 32.84
C LEU A 88 5.53 35.27 33.46
N SER A 89 5.54 33.98 33.52
CA SER A 89 5.22 33.24 34.74
C SER A 89 5.76 31.82 34.69
N SER A 90 6.94 31.70 35.18
CA SER A 90 7.56 30.47 35.67
C SER A 90 6.94 30.13 37.03
N VAL A 91 6.28 28.99 37.15
CA VAL A 91 5.95 28.42 38.46
C VAL A 91 6.45 26.98 38.51
N SER A 92 7.63 26.85 39.12
CA SER A 92 8.09 25.60 39.69
C SER A 92 7.34 25.32 41.00
N PRO A 93 6.85 24.12 41.26
CA PRO A 93 6.56 23.71 42.61
C PRO A 93 7.76 22.98 43.22
N THR A 94 8.26 23.56 44.24
CA THR A 94 9.25 23.09 45.22
C THR A 94 8.70 21.90 46.03
N PRO A 95 9.54 20.91 46.38
CA PRO A 95 9.13 19.79 47.22
C PRO A 95 9.14 20.20 48.71
N ARG A 96 8.10 19.87 49.44
CA ARG A 96 8.05 19.91 50.90
C ARG A 96 7.88 18.54 51.47
N GLY A 97 8.91 17.94 52.07
CA GLY A 97 8.76 17.06 53.19
C GLY A 97 8.79 17.89 54.50
N PRO A 98 8.87 17.38 55.71
CA PRO A 98 8.71 16.01 56.21
C PRO A 98 7.88 15.93 57.52
N ARG A 99 7.81 14.74 58.06
CA ARG A 99 7.60 14.40 59.49
C ARG A 99 6.17 14.38 60.09
N GLN A 100 5.77 13.20 60.48
CA GLN A 100 5.43 12.98 61.92
C GLN A 100 5.61 11.52 62.31
N GLN A 101 6.39 11.36 63.34
CA GLN A 101 6.65 10.18 64.15
C GLN A 101 5.41 9.91 65.04
N GLY A 102 4.94 8.67 65.06
CA GLY A 102 4.01 8.18 66.03
C GLY A 102 4.48 6.85 66.60
N THR A 103 4.79 6.84 67.87
CA THR A 103 5.33 5.75 68.69
C THR A 103 4.27 4.72 69.07
N GLY A 104 4.59 3.44 68.93
CA GLY A 104 4.30 2.21 69.59
C GLY A 104 2.86 1.83 70.04
N PRO A 105 2.58 0.54 70.32
CA PRO A 105 3.42 -0.35 71.14
C PRO A 105 3.60 -1.77 70.59
N THR A 106 4.62 -2.39 71.12
CA THR A 106 5.04 -3.77 71.01
C THR A 106 3.99 -4.78 71.44
N VAL A 107 3.67 -5.78 70.64
CA VAL A 107 3.01 -7.00 71.10
C VAL A 107 3.73 -8.21 70.53
N ALA A 108 3.81 -9.23 71.40
CA ALA A 108 4.69 -10.37 71.37
C ALA A 108 4.51 -11.31 70.21
N VAL A 109 5.62 -11.89 69.83
CA VAL A 109 5.82 -12.99 68.90
C VAL A 109 5.10 -14.26 69.29
N THR A 110 4.33 -14.85 68.36
CA THR A 110 4.02 -16.26 68.38
C THR A 110 4.57 -16.89 67.11
N ALA A 111 5.43 -17.87 67.29
CA ALA A 111 6.11 -18.59 66.22
C ALA A 111 5.11 -19.41 65.39
N THR A 112 5.01 -19.14 64.13
CA THR A 112 4.26 -19.98 63.16
C THR A 112 5.19 -20.91 62.41
N PRO A 113 4.85 -22.19 62.22
CA PRO A 113 5.72 -23.18 61.62
C PRO A 113 5.98 -22.89 60.13
N LYS A 114 7.25 -23.13 59.73
CA LYS A 114 7.81 -22.99 58.41
C LYS A 114 7.01 -23.81 57.37
N PRO A 115 6.51 -23.20 56.26
CA PRO A 115 5.91 -23.95 55.17
C PRO A 115 6.95 -24.83 54.44
N PRO A 116 6.55 -25.98 53.87
CA PRO A 116 7.47 -26.83 53.12
C PRO A 116 7.92 -26.15 51.83
N LYS A 117 9.19 -26.32 51.53
CA LYS A 117 9.91 -25.86 50.34
C LYS A 117 9.18 -26.33 49.08
N PRO A 118 8.76 -25.45 48.14
CA PRO A 118 8.23 -25.92 46.85
C PRO A 118 9.34 -26.59 46.05
N THR A 119 9.11 -27.84 45.71
CA THR A 119 9.94 -28.57 44.74
C THR A 119 9.84 -27.88 43.41
N ALA A 120 10.94 -27.31 42.91
CA ALA A 120 10.99 -26.67 41.58
C ALA A 120 10.74 -27.75 40.51
N SER A 121 9.55 -27.82 40.02
CA SER A 121 9.21 -28.50 38.78
C SER A 121 9.91 -27.71 37.67
N LYS A 122 10.96 -28.28 37.05
CA LYS A 122 11.55 -27.80 35.83
C LYS A 122 10.52 -27.95 34.71
N GLY A 123 9.55 -27.06 34.65
CA GLY A 123 8.74 -26.82 33.48
C GLY A 123 9.62 -26.09 32.46
N SER A 124 10.13 -26.83 31.48
CA SER A 124 10.75 -26.24 30.30
C SER A 124 9.72 -25.41 29.57
N SER A 125 9.63 -24.12 29.90
CA SER A 125 8.87 -23.16 29.10
C SER A 125 9.61 -22.97 27.78
N ALA A 126 9.36 -23.86 26.84
CA ALA A 126 9.73 -23.61 25.46
C ALA A 126 9.04 -22.30 25.06
N LYS A 127 9.86 -21.24 24.86
CA LYS A 127 9.39 -19.96 24.33
C LYS A 127 8.59 -20.25 23.05
N PRO A 128 7.33 -19.85 22.92
CA PRO A 128 6.55 -20.15 21.72
C PRO A 128 7.32 -19.68 20.51
N LYS A 129 7.64 -20.58 19.59
CA LYS A 129 8.21 -20.25 18.30
C LYS A 129 7.19 -19.30 17.65
N PRO A 130 7.60 -18.10 17.17
CA PRO A 130 6.69 -17.19 16.55
C PRO A 130 5.99 -17.90 15.39
N SER A 131 4.67 -18.04 15.48
CA SER A 131 3.90 -18.63 14.40
C SER A 131 3.96 -17.68 13.20
N VAL A 132 4.50 -18.18 12.11
CA VAL A 132 4.50 -17.45 10.85
C VAL A 132 3.07 -17.44 10.32
N THR A 133 2.53 -16.26 10.06
CA THR A 133 1.18 -16.11 9.54
C THR A 133 1.27 -15.78 8.04
N TYR A 134 0.82 -16.72 7.22
CA TYR A 134 0.66 -16.49 5.78
C TYR A 134 -0.75 -16.00 5.49
N ARG A 135 -0.84 -14.98 4.65
CA ARG A 135 -2.09 -14.33 4.27
C ARG A 135 -2.14 -14.10 2.76
N SER A 136 -3.33 -14.21 2.23
CA SER A 136 -3.68 -13.64 0.93
C SER A 136 -4.63 -12.47 1.16
N ILE A 137 -4.56 -11.46 0.30
CA ILE A 137 -5.28 -10.22 0.47
C ILE A 137 -6.32 -10.15 -0.64
N GLN A 138 -7.58 -10.40 -0.25
CA GLN A 138 -8.72 -10.48 -1.16
C GLN A 138 -9.44 -9.14 -1.24
N SER A 139 -9.85 -8.74 -2.43
CA SER A 139 -10.69 -7.55 -2.60
C SER A 139 -12.14 -7.81 -2.19
N VAL A 140 -12.77 -6.83 -1.55
CA VAL A 140 -14.18 -6.92 -1.14
C VAL A 140 -15.11 -6.85 -2.35
N ASN A 141 -14.85 -5.94 -3.29
CA ASN A 141 -15.69 -5.73 -4.46
C ASN A 141 -15.36 -6.65 -5.65
N TYR A 142 -14.24 -7.36 -5.58
CA TYR A 142 -13.86 -8.42 -6.53
C TYR A 142 -13.44 -9.68 -5.75
N PRO A 143 -14.38 -10.46 -5.22
CA PRO A 143 -14.08 -11.56 -4.29
C PRO A 143 -13.36 -12.76 -4.94
N ASP A 144 -13.27 -12.79 -6.26
CA ASP A 144 -12.47 -13.75 -7.03
C ASP A 144 -11.03 -13.29 -7.24
N ARG A 145 -10.65 -12.09 -6.78
CA ARG A 145 -9.35 -11.48 -7.02
C ARG A 145 -8.59 -11.21 -5.73
N TYR A 146 -7.28 -11.39 -5.84
CA TYR A 146 -6.32 -11.24 -4.74
C TYR A 146 -5.17 -10.33 -5.18
N TRP A 147 -4.49 -9.74 -4.21
CA TRP A 147 -3.21 -9.12 -4.50
C TRP A 147 -2.29 -10.17 -5.07
N HIS A 148 -1.65 -9.82 -6.17
CA HIS A 148 -0.77 -10.68 -6.93
C HIS A 148 0.49 -9.90 -7.34
N VAL A 149 1.66 -10.50 -7.16
CA VAL A 149 2.93 -9.89 -7.58
C VAL A 149 3.26 -10.40 -8.98
N ASP A 150 3.34 -9.47 -9.93
CA ASP A 150 3.80 -9.74 -11.29
C ASP A 150 4.84 -8.68 -11.69
N ASP A 151 6.01 -9.11 -12.18
CA ASP A 151 7.15 -8.25 -12.54
C ASP A 151 7.47 -7.18 -11.48
N GLY A 152 7.35 -7.54 -10.21
CA GLY A 152 7.62 -6.67 -9.07
C GLY A 152 6.56 -5.61 -8.78
N TYR A 153 5.45 -5.60 -9.49
CA TYR A 153 4.27 -4.78 -9.19
C TYR A 153 3.21 -5.61 -8.50
N VAL A 154 2.34 -4.95 -7.74
CA VAL A 154 1.21 -5.60 -7.09
C VAL A 154 -0.06 -5.21 -7.82
N GLY A 155 -0.68 -6.21 -8.44
CA GLY A 155 -1.99 -6.10 -9.08
C GLY A 155 -3.09 -6.75 -8.27
N LEU A 156 -4.31 -6.72 -8.81
CA LEU A 156 -5.49 -7.40 -8.31
C LEU A 156 -5.98 -8.39 -9.37
N ASP A 157 -5.62 -9.67 -9.21
CA ASP A 157 -5.83 -10.69 -10.24
C ASP A 157 -6.53 -11.95 -9.70
N PRO A 158 -7.24 -12.69 -10.59
CA PRO A 158 -7.75 -14.01 -10.26
C PRO A 158 -6.58 -14.98 -10.11
N VAL A 159 -6.60 -15.76 -9.03
CA VAL A 159 -5.55 -16.76 -8.77
C VAL A 159 -5.83 -18.03 -9.55
N ARG A 160 -4.85 -18.46 -10.36
CA ARG A 160 -4.93 -19.65 -11.21
C ARG A 160 -3.62 -20.44 -11.15
N GLY A 161 -3.69 -21.71 -10.75
CA GLY A 161 -2.51 -22.56 -10.66
C GLY A 161 -1.65 -22.34 -9.40
N SER A 162 -0.55 -23.07 -9.28
CA SER A 162 0.34 -23.05 -8.10
C SER A 162 1.18 -21.79 -8.02
N GLU A 163 1.78 -21.36 -9.12
CA GLU A 163 2.60 -20.15 -9.21
C GLU A 163 1.79 -18.92 -8.79
N SER A 164 0.63 -18.70 -9.37
CA SER A 164 -0.26 -17.60 -9.01
C SER A 164 -0.72 -17.62 -7.55
N ARG A 165 -0.83 -18.81 -6.91
CA ARG A 165 -1.12 -18.92 -5.48
C ARG A 165 0.06 -18.46 -4.64
N GLU A 166 1.28 -18.85 -5.02
CA GLU A 166 2.50 -18.46 -4.33
C GLU A 166 2.71 -16.94 -4.39
N ASP A 167 2.55 -16.35 -5.58
CA ASP A 167 2.66 -14.91 -5.82
C ASP A 167 1.53 -14.07 -5.21
N SER A 168 0.44 -14.73 -4.78
CA SER A 168 -0.68 -14.12 -4.04
C SER A 168 -0.68 -14.46 -2.55
N THR A 169 0.38 -15.12 -2.04
CA THR A 169 0.52 -15.49 -0.64
C THR A 169 1.68 -14.76 0.00
N PHE A 170 1.38 -13.99 1.03
CA PHE A 170 2.36 -13.14 1.72
C PHE A 170 2.54 -13.56 3.17
N LYS A 171 3.75 -13.50 3.65
CA LYS A 171 4.03 -13.60 5.07
C LYS A 171 3.73 -12.27 5.73
N GLN A 172 2.70 -12.23 6.57
CA GLN A 172 2.39 -11.08 7.40
C GLN A 172 3.36 -11.02 8.58
N VAL A 173 4.02 -9.87 8.76
CA VAL A 173 4.94 -9.61 9.86
C VAL A 173 4.56 -8.29 10.54
N LYS A 174 5.13 -8.05 11.73
CA LYS A 174 5.03 -6.74 12.38
C LYS A 174 5.61 -5.67 11.46
N GLY A 175 4.97 -4.51 11.43
CA GLY A 175 5.42 -3.40 10.59
C GLY A 175 6.85 -2.97 10.92
N LEU A 176 7.65 -2.76 9.89
CA LEU A 176 9.08 -2.45 9.99
C LEU A 176 9.35 -1.10 10.67
N ALA A 177 8.44 -0.14 10.52
CA ALA A 177 8.53 1.17 11.15
C ALA A 177 7.64 1.31 12.40
N ASN A 178 6.56 0.51 12.50
CA ASN A 178 5.64 0.52 13.62
C ASN A 178 5.13 -0.90 13.90
N ALA A 179 5.49 -1.48 15.04
CA ALA A 179 5.17 -2.86 15.40
C ALA A 179 3.67 -3.14 15.59
N SER A 180 2.83 -2.10 15.75
CA SER A 180 1.37 -2.22 15.81
C SER A 180 0.71 -2.30 14.44
N CYS A 181 1.47 -2.08 13.38
CA CYS A 181 1.03 -2.14 11.98
C CYS A 181 1.56 -3.43 11.32
N TYR A 182 1.34 -3.57 10.02
CA TYR A 182 1.75 -4.74 9.24
C TYR A 182 2.82 -4.37 8.20
N SER A 183 3.68 -5.33 7.93
CA SER A 183 4.45 -5.42 6.71
C SER A 183 4.22 -6.79 6.09
N PHE A 184 4.35 -6.90 4.78
CA PHE A 184 4.11 -8.14 4.04
C PHE A 184 5.36 -8.51 3.25
N THR A 185 5.75 -9.78 3.27
CA THR A 185 6.83 -10.29 2.45
C THR A 185 6.34 -11.35 1.49
N THR A 186 6.89 -11.34 0.29
CA THR A 186 6.69 -12.37 -0.73
C THR A 186 7.43 -13.66 -0.35
N HIS A 187 7.19 -14.74 -1.07
CA HIS A 187 7.88 -16.02 -0.88
C HIS A 187 9.39 -15.90 -1.09
N ASP A 188 9.85 -15.04 -2.02
CA ASP A 188 11.28 -14.78 -2.31
C ASP A 188 11.90 -13.73 -1.35
N GLY A 189 11.17 -13.32 -0.31
CA GLY A 189 11.68 -12.46 0.78
C GLY A 189 11.71 -10.96 0.47
N LYS A 190 11.13 -10.51 -0.64
CA LYS A 190 10.91 -9.09 -0.89
C LYS A 190 9.78 -8.57 0.00
N TYR A 191 9.80 -7.28 0.29
CA TYR A 191 8.73 -6.62 1.02
C TYR A 191 7.81 -5.87 0.07
N LEU A 192 6.50 -5.90 0.35
CA LEU A 192 5.57 -4.99 -0.29
C LEU A 192 5.77 -3.59 0.28
N ARG A 193 6.07 -2.62 -0.58
CA ARG A 193 6.20 -1.20 -0.24
C ARG A 193 5.57 -0.33 -1.30
N HIS A 194 5.10 0.84 -0.93
CA HIS A 194 4.75 1.82 -1.95
C HIS A 194 6.01 2.56 -2.43
N ARG A 195 6.08 2.79 -3.72
CA ARG A 195 7.13 3.61 -4.34
C ARG A 195 6.49 4.42 -5.45
N ASN A 196 6.59 5.73 -5.39
CA ASN A 196 5.85 6.64 -6.29
C ASN A 196 4.33 6.34 -6.25
N PHE A 197 3.79 6.10 -5.07
CA PHE A 197 2.38 5.78 -4.83
C PHE A 197 1.85 4.50 -5.52
N VAL A 198 2.72 3.63 -6.01
CA VAL A 198 2.37 2.31 -6.54
C VAL A 198 2.96 1.23 -5.61
N LEU A 199 2.16 0.22 -5.28
CA LEU A 199 2.63 -0.90 -4.45
C LEU A 199 3.51 -1.84 -5.27
N ARG A 200 4.68 -2.17 -4.72
CA ARG A 200 5.70 -2.99 -5.36
C ARG A 200 6.33 -3.98 -4.37
N ALA A 201 6.92 -5.04 -4.91
CA ALA A 201 7.74 -5.98 -4.16
C ALA A 201 9.22 -5.64 -4.37
N ASP A 202 9.87 -5.09 -3.34
CA ASP A 202 11.27 -4.66 -3.39
C ASP A 202 12.09 -5.32 -2.27
N ARG A 203 13.40 -5.49 -2.49
CA ARG A 203 14.34 -5.93 -1.46
C ARG A 203 14.54 -4.83 -0.43
N ASN A 204 14.55 -5.21 0.84
CA ASN A 204 14.80 -4.27 1.93
C ASN A 204 16.24 -3.75 1.86
N ASP A 205 16.40 -2.45 1.64
CA ASP A 205 17.70 -1.75 1.58
C ASP A 205 18.19 -1.29 2.96
N GLY A 206 17.41 -1.55 4.03
CA GLY A 206 17.73 -1.16 5.41
C GLY A 206 17.46 0.30 5.74
N SER A 207 17.05 1.14 4.79
CA SER A 207 16.80 2.56 5.01
C SER A 207 15.56 2.79 5.88
N SER A 208 15.52 3.94 6.56
CA SER A 208 14.34 4.37 7.31
C SER A 208 13.15 4.60 6.39
N LEU A 209 13.39 5.16 5.22
CA LEU A 209 12.34 5.40 4.22
C LEU A 209 11.73 4.08 3.76
N PHE A 210 12.55 3.08 3.43
CA PHE A 210 12.05 1.75 3.06
C PHE A 210 11.14 1.16 4.14
N ARG A 211 11.59 1.21 5.41
CA ARG A 211 10.79 0.67 6.51
C ARG A 211 9.44 1.36 6.65
N GLN A 212 9.40 2.67 6.43
CA GLN A 212 8.15 3.44 6.47
C GLN A 212 7.25 3.10 5.28
N ASP A 213 7.80 3.09 4.07
CA ASP A 213 7.06 2.75 2.83
C ASP A 213 6.47 1.33 2.85
N ALA A 214 7.10 0.40 3.58
CA ALA A 214 6.68 -1.00 3.71
C ALA A 214 5.83 -1.27 4.96
N THR A 215 5.35 -0.24 5.66
CA THR A 215 4.53 -0.39 6.86
C THR A 215 3.14 0.20 6.65
N PHE A 216 2.12 -0.65 6.87
CA PHE A 216 0.71 -0.31 6.68
C PHE A 216 -0.08 -0.60 7.94
N CYS A 217 -0.83 0.41 8.40
CA CYS A 217 -1.61 0.32 9.62
C CYS A 217 -3.06 -0.07 9.30
N PRO A 218 -3.60 -1.13 9.92
CA PRO A 218 -4.98 -1.52 9.69
C PRO A 218 -5.93 -0.44 10.24
N ARG A 219 -6.98 -0.16 9.49
CA ARG A 219 -8.08 0.72 9.86
C ARG A 219 -9.40 0.02 9.59
N ASP A 220 -10.41 0.40 10.33
CA ASP A 220 -11.76 -0.12 10.13
C ASP A 220 -12.25 0.20 8.72
N ALA A 221 -12.81 -0.82 8.07
CA ALA A 221 -13.44 -0.68 6.77
C ALA A 221 -14.97 -0.61 6.92
N ALA A 222 -15.65 -0.09 5.91
CA ALA A 222 -17.12 -0.06 5.88
C ALA A 222 -17.77 -1.45 5.72
N TYR A 223 -16.97 -2.48 5.44
CA TYR A 223 -17.43 -3.84 5.15
C TYR A 223 -17.00 -4.80 6.26
N THR A 224 -17.92 -5.70 6.64
CA THR A 224 -17.66 -6.70 7.68
C THR A 224 -16.43 -7.57 7.33
N SER A 225 -15.58 -7.81 8.32
CA SER A 225 -14.35 -8.61 8.20
C SER A 225 -13.32 -8.06 7.23
N ALA A 226 -13.50 -6.83 6.76
CA ALA A 226 -12.54 -6.14 5.91
C ALA A 226 -11.71 -5.14 6.73
N THR A 227 -10.57 -4.77 6.18
CA THR A 227 -9.69 -3.72 6.70
C THR A 227 -9.23 -2.82 5.56
N MET A 228 -9.00 -1.57 5.88
CA MET A 228 -8.26 -0.64 5.05
C MET A 228 -6.82 -0.57 5.55
N LEU A 229 -5.86 -0.34 4.67
CA LEU A 229 -4.43 -0.30 5.00
C LEU A 229 -3.89 1.11 4.75
N GLU A 230 -3.65 1.83 5.83
CA GLU A 230 -3.10 3.19 5.80
C GLU A 230 -1.57 3.17 5.83
N SER A 231 -0.92 3.98 5.00
CA SER A 231 0.53 4.13 5.03
C SER A 231 1.00 4.85 6.29
N VAL A 232 2.06 4.35 6.94
CA VAL A 232 2.59 4.96 8.17
C VAL A 232 3.23 6.32 7.92
N ASN A 233 3.84 6.53 6.76
CA ASN A 233 4.52 7.79 6.42
C ASN A 233 3.67 8.76 5.58
N TYR A 234 2.50 8.34 5.14
CA TYR A 234 1.51 9.19 4.49
C TYR A 234 0.15 9.06 5.20
N PRO A 235 -0.01 9.65 6.39
CA PRO A 235 -1.29 9.61 7.10
C PRO A 235 -2.44 10.13 6.23
N GLY A 236 -3.57 9.41 6.26
CA GLY A 236 -4.72 9.71 5.40
C GLY A 236 -4.62 9.16 3.97
N TYR A 237 -3.55 8.42 3.65
CA TYR A 237 -3.43 7.70 2.39
C TYR A 237 -3.56 6.20 2.62
N PHE A 238 -4.36 5.55 1.80
CA PHE A 238 -4.68 4.13 1.92
C PHE A 238 -4.33 3.37 0.65
N LEU A 239 -4.00 2.10 0.81
CA LEU A 239 -3.90 1.21 -0.33
C LEU A 239 -5.30 0.95 -0.90
N ARG A 240 -5.44 1.14 -2.20
CA ARG A 240 -6.63 0.79 -2.96
C ARG A 240 -6.25 0.22 -4.33
N HIS A 241 -7.14 -0.54 -4.94
CA HIS A 241 -6.95 -0.86 -6.34
C HIS A 241 -7.58 0.22 -7.23
N SER A 242 -6.88 0.56 -8.29
CA SER A 242 -7.37 1.43 -9.37
C SER A 242 -6.94 0.82 -10.69
N ASN A 243 -7.89 0.47 -11.56
CA ASN A 243 -7.62 -0.30 -12.78
C ASN A 243 -6.82 -1.59 -12.50
N PHE A 244 -7.17 -2.30 -11.42
CA PHE A 244 -6.51 -3.51 -10.94
C PHE A 244 -5.02 -3.37 -10.54
N VAL A 245 -4.49 -2.17 -10.45
CA VAL A 245 -3.17 -1.88 -9.87
C VAL A 245 -3.35 -1.42 -8.43
N ILE A 246 -2.56 -1.96 -7.49
CA ILE A 246 -2.61 -1.51 -6.09
C ILE A 246 -1.78 -0.23 -5.95
N ARG A 247 -2.43 0.83 -5.47
CA ARG A 247 -1.86 2.16 -5.32
C ARG A 247 -2.12 2.73 -3.93
N LEU A 248 -1.27 3.68 -3.54
CA LEU A 248 -1.49 4.49 -2.35
C LEU A 248 -2.18 5.80 -2.77
N GLU A 249 -3.40 6.03 -2.31
CA GLU A 249 -4.18 7.21 -2.65
C GLU A 249 -4.78 7.86 -1.40
N ARG A 250 -4.98 9.17 -1.47
CA ARG A 250 -5.58 9.94 -0.38
C ARG A 250 -7.02 9.47 -0.15
N PHE A 251 -7.41 9.40 1.14
CA PHE A 251 -8.77 9.02 1.51
C PHE A 251 -9.81 9.93 0.84
N GLU A 252 -10.83 9.29 0.28
CA GLU A 252 -12.00 9.91 -0.30
C GLU A 252 -13.27 9.23 0.24
N TYR A 253 -14.23 10.02 0.68
CA TYR A 253 -15.50 9.48 1.16
C TYR A 253 -16.47 9.26 0.00
N SER A 254 -16.23 8.21 -0.79
CA SER A 254 -17.12 7.74 -1.85
C SER A 254 -17.30 6.23 -1.75
N SER A 255 -18.44 5.71 -2.17
CA SER A 255 -18.72 4.27 -2.15
C SER A 255 -17.70 3.50 -2.99
N GLN A 256 -17.28 4.05 -4.11
CA GLN A 256 -16.26 3.47 -4.97
C GLN A 256 -14.92 3.37 -4.24
N TYR A 257 -14.45 4.48 -3.62
CA TYR A 257 -13.19 4.48 -2.88
C TYR A 257 -13.21 3.48 -1.73
N LEU A 258 -14.30 3.48 -0.94
CA LEU A 258 -14.44 2.59 0.21
C LEU A 258 -14.41 1.12 -0.21
N SER A 259 -15.05 0.75 -1.33
CA SER A 259 -15.02 -0.62 -1.83
C SER A 259 -13.65 -1.01 -2.37
N ASP A 260 -12.99 -0.13 -3.12
CA ASP A 260 -11.69 -0.38 -3.75
C ASP A 260 -10.53 -0.44 -2.74
N SER A 261 -10.69 0.20 -1.56
CA SER A 261 -9.68 0.22 -0.48
C SER A 261 -9.95 -0.79 0.64
N SER A 262 -11.03 -1.57 0.54
CA SER A 262 -11.40 -2.57 1.54
C SER A 262 -10.93 -3.97 1.12
N PHE A 263 -10.16 -4.61 2.00
CA PHE A 263 -9.57 -5.92 1.76
C PHE A 263 -9.82 -6.87 2.92
N GLN A 264 -9.94 -8.15 2.63
CA GLN A 264 -9.97 -9.22 3.61
C GLN A 264 -8.62 -9.93 3.65
N LEU A 265 -8.04 -10.04 4.86
CA LEU A 265 -6.83 -10.83 5.07
C LEU A 265 -7.24 -12.27 5.34
N VAL A 266 -7.28 -13.08 4.32
CA VAL A 266 -7.66 -14.51 4.38
C VAL A 266 -6.44 -15.40 4.62
N GLY A 267 -6.64 -16.71 4.83
CA GLY A 267 -5.54 -17.68 4.88
C GLY A 267 -4.76 -17.67 3.57
N GLY A 268 -3.44 -17.96 3.64
CA GLY A 268 -2.62 -18.06 2.44
C GLY A 268 -3.14 -19.12 1.48
N LEU A 269 -3.07 -18.85 0.18
CA LEU A 269 -3.56 -19.73 -0.89
C LEU A 269 -2.53 -20.79 -1.31
N ALA A 270 -1.24 -20.59 -0.96
CA ALA A 270 -0.14 -21.55 -1.16
C ALA A 270 0.11 -22.38 0.09
#